data_c84aec1118c727bea1e3d8f3660a8fdb
#
_entry.id   c84aec1118c727bea1e3d8f3660a8fdb
#
_cell.length_a   1.000
_cell.length_b   1.000
_cell.length_c   1.000
_cell.angle_alpha   90.00
_cell.angle_beta   90.00
_cell.angle_gamma   90.00
#
_symmetry.space_group_name_H-M   'P 1'
#
loop_
_entity.id
_entity.type
_entity.pdbx_description
1 polymer ?
#
loop_
_entity_poly.entity_id
_entity_poly.type
_entity_poly.pdbx_seq_one_letter_code
_entity_poly.pdbx_strand_id
1 'polypeptide(L)'
;MHPTLTPRRARRAALALGLIAWASGLRAQTTPVGGNAAAGSSAVQRAESLLRDGRRVEAKMFLGQHLALEPNDGRAWFALGRIHLGDAQRWHREGHPATGVGIPVAEFASSAFEQAHRLLADSASVYLVLAIVERTTLRIERLGWAGGIEPPVAPEELPLPPVLNELGRNLMGSCPRGGVLVTGSLVETAAVWGARLLDDERSDLILLRPDLYAFDSLYRGRMATAIGADSSAELPAALVAASAKRPVCLTPTVDSITTTALSWHPLRLVLAAGTIANGEVPAPMSVHQLARTGLAGSVWSEAVRDVYELAARRNRTLCESLFNRPDAHGLPAISACPR
;
A
#
# COMPACT_ATOMS: atom_id res chain seq x y z
N MET A 1 21.72 -0.16 -50.45
CA MET A 1 21.84 -0.93 -49.17
C MET A 1 21.58 0.03 -48.03
N HIS A 2 20.35 0.07 -47.50
CA HIS A 2 19.99 0.88 -46.35
C HIS A 2 19.86 -0.06 -45.13
N PRO A 3 20.45 0.27 -43.97
CA PRO A 3 20.28 -0.53 -42.77
C PRO A 3 18.93 -0.21 -42.10
N THR A 4 18.14 -1.23 -41.93
CA THR A 4 16.87 -1.21 -41.19
C THR A 4 17.16 -1.10 -39.67
N LEU A 5 16.74 0.01 -39.09
CA LEU A 5 16.79 0.24 -37.65
C LEU A 5 15.74 -0.63 -36.93
N THR A 6 16.18 -1.49 -36.03
CA THR A 6 15.33 -2.38 -35.24
C THR A 6 14.53 -1.62 -34.16
N PRO A 7 13.27 -2.02 -33.86
CA PRO A 7 12.34 -1.28 -33.01
C PRO A 7 12.58 -1.41 -31.50
N ARG A 8 13.76 -1.84 -31.06
CA ARG A 8 14.06 -2.09 -29.63
C ARG A 8 14.36 -0.85 -28.77
N ARG A 9 14.60 0.33 -29.39
CA ARG A 9 14.95 1.55 -28.64
C ARG A 9 13.78 2.45 -28.25
N ALA A 10 12.60 2.28 -28.89
CA ALA A 10 11.44 3.13 -28.60
C ALA A 10 10.68 2.77 -27.32
N ARG A 11 10.82 1.54 -26.80
CA ARG A 11 10.11 1.09 -25.57
C ARG A 11 10.73 1.57 -24.26
N ARG A 12 11.96 2.06 -24.26
CA ARG A 12 12.63 2.53 -23.04
C ARG A 12 12.29 3.97 -22.64
N ALA A 13 11.78 4.78 -23.56
CA ALA A 13 11.46 6.19 -23.29
C ALA A 13 10.07 6.40 -22.64
N ALA A 14 9.11 5.51 -22.86
CA ALA A 14 7.76 5.63 -22.30
C ALA A 14 7.65 5.24 -20.81
N LEU A 15 8.58 4.40 -20.30
CA LEU A 15 8.59 3.96 -18.90
C LEU A 15 9.19 4.97 -17.92
N ALA A 16 9.99 5.93 -18.41
CA ALA A 16 10.61 6.95 -17.56
C ALA A 16 9.64 8.03 -17.06
N LEU A 17 8.53 8.26 -17.76
CA LEU A 17 7.54 9.29 -17.42
C LEU A 17 6.58 8.85 -16.31
N GLY A 18 6.32 7.56 -16.14
CA GLY A 18 5.46 7.04 -15.07
C GLY A 18 6.09 7.11 -13.66
N LEU A 19 7.43 7.12 -13.58
CA LEU A 19 8.16 7.16 -12.30
C LEU A 19 8.21 8.54 -11.65
N ILE A 20 8.01 9.61 -12.42
CA ILE A 20 8.04 11.00 -11.91
C ILE A 20 6.72 11.32 -11.17
N ALA A 21 5.60 10.73 -11.57
CA ALA A 21 4.31 10.95 -10.95
C ALA A 21 4.21 10.36 -9.53
N TRP A 22 4.92 9.25 -9.25
CA TRP A 22 4.95 8.63 -7.92
C TRP A 22 5.78 9.41 -6.89
N ALA A 23 6.85 10.05 -7.34
CA ALA A 23 7.65 10.93 -6.47
C ALA A 23 6.93 12.25 -6.12
N SER A 24 5.99 12.69 -6.98
CA SER A 24 5.26 13.94 -6.78
C SER A 24 4.06 13.79 -5.84
N GLY A 25 3.43 12.61 -5.75
CA GLY A 25 2.31 12.34 -4.82
C GLY A 25 2.71 12.36 -3.34
N LEU A 26 3.98 12.12 -3.03
CA LEU A 26 4.52 12.20 -1.66
C LEU A 26 4.77 13.65 -1.18
N ARG A 27 4.70 14.65 -2.04
CA ARG A 27 4.88 16.07 -1.66
C ARG A 27 3.62 16.73 -1.09
N ALA A 28 2.44 16.15 -1.26
CA ALA A 28 1.17 16.83 -0.93
C ALA A 28 0.65 16.57 0.50
N GLN A 29 1.33 15.78 1.34
CA GLN A 29 0.82 15.43 2.67
C GLN A 29 1.67 15.92 3.85
N THR A 30 2.38 17.02 3.71
CA THR A 30 2.97 17.72 4.86
C THR A 30 2.08 18.88 5.28
N THR A 31 0.90 18.61 5.83
CA THR A 31 0.18 19.60 6.64
C THR A 31 0.81 19.67 8.03
N PRO A 32 1.18 20.83 8.54
CA PRO A 32 1.81 20.96 9.85
C PRO A 32 0.77 20.77 10.96
N VAL A 33 0.94 19.73 11.76
CA VAL A 33 0.25 19.62 13.05
C VAL A 33 0.91 20.62 14.00
N GLY A 34 0.17 21.61 14.47
CA GLY A 34 0.66 22.63 15.37
C GLY A 34 0.98 22.10 16.77
N GLY A 35 2.11 22.49 17.30
CA GLY A 35 2.56 22.26 18.67
C GLY A 35 4.08 22.12 18.76
N ASN A 36 4.78 23.11 19.33
CA ASN A 36 6.25 23.21 19.54
C ASN A 36 7.11 23.01 18.27
N ALA A 37 6.89 23.87 17.30
CA ALA A 37 7.32 23.70 15.93
C ALA A 37 8.79 24.11 15.63
N ALA A 38 9.50 24.78 16.52
CA ALA A 38 10.71 25.49 16.09
C ALA A 38 12.02 24.67 16.15
N ALA A 39 12.21 23.80 17.12
CA ALA A 39 13.49 23.07 17.28
C ALA A 39 13.53 21.75 16.46
N GLY A 40 12.45 20.98 16.45
CA GLY A 40 12.39 19.73 15.67
C GLY A 40 12.40 19.95 14.16
N SER A 41 12.05 21.16 13.68
CA SER A 41 12.07 21.51 12.27
C SER A 41 13.49 21.63 11.70
N SER A 42 14.48 22.06 12.50
CA SER A 42 15.83 22.28 12.03
C SER A 42 16.58 20.97 11.76
N ALA A 43 16.43 19.95 12.60
CA ALA A 43 17.07 18.66 12.42
C ALA A 43 16.52 17.92 11.20
N VAL A 44 15.20 17.88 11.05
CA VAL A 44 14.53 17.26 9.88
C VAL A 44 14.89 18.02 8.61
N GLN A 45 14.85 19.35 8.60
CA GLN A 45 15.22 20.16 7.44
C GLN A 45 16.70 19.94 7.03
N ARG A 46 17.59 19.82 8.00
CA ARG A 46 19.01 19.49 7.73
C ARG A 46 19.17 18.11 7.11
N ALA A 47 18.47 17.11 7.65
CA ALA A 47 18.49 15.77 7.09
C ALA A 47 17.89 15.73 5.66
N GLU A 48 16.81 16.46 5.41
CA GLU A 48 16.22 16.59 4.07
C GLU A 48 17.15 17.30 3.08
N SER A 49 17.92 18.29 3.54
CA SER A 49 18.98 18.90 2.71
C SER A 49 20.03 17.87 2.32
N LEU A 50 20.54 17.10 3.29
CA LEU A 50 21.52 16.05 3.02
C LEU A 50 20.98 14.99 2.05
N LEU A 51 19.69 14.63 2.17
CA LEU A 51 19.06 13.69 1.24
C LEU A 51 18.95 14.24 -0.18
N ARG A 52 18.63 15.53 -0.34
CA ARG A 52 18.62 16.20 -1.66
C ARG A 52 19.98 16.24 -2.31
N ASP A 53 21.03 16.37 -1.50
CA ASP A 53 22.43 16.35 -1.93
C ASP A 53 22.97 14.92 -2.18
N GLY A 54 22.11 13.87 -2.05
CA GLY A 54 22.50 12.47 -2.20
C GLY A 54 23.28 11.90 -1.00
N ARG A 55 23.50 12.67 0.05
CA ARG A 55 24.31 12.33 1.25
C ARG A 55 23.50 11.56 2.28
N ARG A 56 22.94 10.42 1.87
CA ARG A 56 21.95 9.67 2.64
C ARG A 56 22.53 9.04 3.93
N VAL A 57 23.76 8.56 3.86
CA VAL A 57 24.44 8.00 5.05
C VAL A 57 24.61 9.08 6.10
N GLU A 58 25.02 10.26 5.68
CA GLU A 58 25.21 11.40 6.59
C GLU A 58 23.88 11.89 7.17
N ALA A 59 22.79 11.87 6.39
CA ALA A 59 21.47 12.19 6.91
C ALA A 59 21.05 11.24 8.03
N LYS A 60 21.29 9.92 7.88
CA LYS A 60 21.01 8.93 8.94
C LYS A 60 21.87 9.15 10.19
N MET A 61 23.17 9.35 9.99
CA MET A 61 24.10 9.61 11.11
C MET A 61 23.70 10.88 11.87
N PHE A 62 23.37 11.94 11.15
CA PHE A 62 22.95 13.21 11.74
C PHE A 62 21.66 13.04 12.58
N LEU A 63 20.63 12.39 12.03
CA LEU A 63 19.39 12.12 12.77
C LEU A 63 19.66 11.23 13.98
N GLY A 64 20.50 10.19 13.85
CA GLY A 64 20.88 9.33 14.97
C GLY A 64 21.59 10.09 16.10
N GLN A 65 22.52 10.99 15.78
CA GLN A 65 23.18 11.85 16.76
C GLN A 65 22.21 12.82 17.43
N HIS A 66 21.30 13.42 16.64
CA HIS A 66 20.26 14.29 17.19
C HIS A 66 19.35 13.53 18.15
N LEU A 67 18.90 12.35 17.79
CA LEU A 67 18.01 11.53 18.61
C LEU A 67 18.69 10.95 19.87
N ALA A 68 20.03 10.84 19.89
CA ALA A 68 20.77 10.50 21.08
C ALA A 68 20.73 11.63 22.13
N LEU A 69 20.59 12.88 21.69
CA LEU A 69 20.46 14.07 22.55
C LEU A 69 18.99 14.42 22.84
N GLU A 70 18.13 14.24 21.85
CA GLU A 70 16.70 14.58 21.89
C GLU A 70 15.82 13.37 21.55
N PRO A 71 15.78 12.34 22.43
CA PRO A 71 15.10 11.08 22.16
C PRO A 71 13.59 11.20 21.98
N ASN A 72 12.99 12.31 22.40
CA ASN A 72 11.56 12.61 22.28
C ASN A 72 11.19 13.40 21.01
N ASP A 73 12.12 13.61 20.08
CA ASP A 73 11.78 14.23 18.80
C ASP A 73 11.13 13.21 17.85
N GLY A 74 9.80 13.10 17.93
CA GLY A 74 9.01 12.20 17.09
C GLY A 74 9.14 12.48 15.60
N ARG A 75 9.40 13.74 15.19
CA ARG A 75 9.59 14.10 13.79
C ARG A 75 10.93 13.59 13.27
N ALA A 76 11.97 13.66 14.07
CA ALA A 76 13.28 13.09 13.73
C ALA A 76 13.21 11.56 13.63
N TRP A 77 12.51 10.88 14.54
CA TRP A 77 12.23 9.45 14.44
C TRP A 77 11.47 9.09 13.17
N PHE A 78 10.43 9.86 12.84
CA PHE A 78 9.66 9.67 11.61
C PHE A 78 10.52 9.85 10.35
N ALA A 79 11.34 10.90 10.32
CA ALA A 79 12.26 11.14 9.21
C ALA A 79 13.28 9.99 9.06
N LEU A 80 13.86 9.50 10.15
CA LEU A 80 14.78 8.37 10.16
C LEU A 80 14.10 7.09 9.64
N GLY A 81 12.88 6.80 10.11
CA GLY A 81 12.07 5.68 9.64
C GLY A 81 11.83 5.74 8.13
N ARG A 82 11.47 6.91 7.58
CA ARG A 82 11.29 7.11 6.13
C ARG A 82 12.58 6.86 5.33
N ILE A 83 13.73 7.24 5.87
CA ILE A 83 15.01 6.96 5.21
C ILE A 83 15.28 5.46 5.15
N HIS A 84 15.10 4.74 6.26
CA HIS A 84 15.30 3.29 6.31
C HIS A 84 14.27 2.54 5.43
N LEU A 85 13.00 2.94 5.46
CA LEU A 85 11.98 2.36 4.58
C LEU A 85 12.34 2.55 3.10
N GLY A 86 12.76 3.75 2.71
CA GLY A 86 13.22 4.01 1.36
C GLY A 86 14.52 3.26 1.01
N ASP A 87 15.35 2.88 1.98
CA ASP A 87 16.50 2.01 1.76
C ASP A 87 16.04 0.57 1.48
N ALA A 88 15.13 0.03 2.29
CA ALA A 88 14.56 -1.30 2.07
C ALA A 88 13.88 -1.41 0.70
N GLN A 89 13.07 -0.40 0.33
CA GLN A 89 12.42 -0.34 -0.99
C GLN A 89 13.41 -0.25 -2.16
N ARG A 90 14.59 0.32 -1.95
CA ARG A 90 15.63 0.35 -2.96
C ARG A 90 16.26 -1.02 -3.21
N TRP A 91 16.42 -1.85 -2.18
CA TRP A 91 16.89 -3.22 -2.33
C TRP A 91 16.08 -3.99 -3.36
N HIS A 92 14.76 -3.90 -3.31
CA HIS A 92 13.90 -4.54 -4.30
C HIS A 92 14.15 -4.02 -5.72
N ARG A 93 14.28 -2.69 -5.88
CA ARG A 93 14.43 -2.07 -7.20
C ARG A 93 15.79 -2.32 -7.86
N GLU A 94 16.82 -2.45 -7.08
CA GLU A 94 18.19 -2.67 -7.55
C GLU A 94 18.46 -4.16 -7.85
N GLY A 95 17.47 -5.02 -7.60
CA GLY A 95 17.57 -6.45 -7.90
C GLY A 95 18.63 -7.18 -7.07
N HIS A 96 19.00 -6.64 -5.91
CA HIS A 96 19.88 -7.34 -5.00
C HIS A 96 19.17 -8.59 -4.48
N PRO A 97 19.77 -9.76 -4.58
CA PRO A 97 19.20 -10.97 -4.01
C PRO A 97 18.97 -10.75 -2.52
N ALA A 98 17.89 -11.31 -1.99
CA ALA A 98 17.57 -11.23 -0.56
C ALA A 98 18.65 -11.90 0.28
N THR A 99 19.81 -11.26 0.38
CA THR A 99 20.97 -11.73 1.14
C THR A 99 20.77 -11.65 2.65
N GLY A 100 19.56 -11.29 3.09
CA GLY A 100 19.23 -11.08 4.49
C GLY A 100 19.47 -9.64 4.99
N VAL A 101 20.18 -8.82 4.24
CA VAL A 101 20.50 -7.42 4.66
C VAL A 101 19.28 -6.50 4.59
N GLY A 102 18.36 -6.72 3.64
CA GLY A 102 17.15 -5.92 3.51
C GLY A 102 16.20 -6.04 4.70
N ILE A 103 16.09 -7.24 5.30
CA ILE A 103 15.23 -7.48 6.46
C ILE A 103 15.62 -6.60 7.65
N PRO A 104 16.88 -6.58 8.14
CA PRO A 104 17.30 -5.64 9.18
C PRO A 104 17.03 -4.18 8.87
N VAL A 105 17.18 -3.76 7.60
CA VAL A 105 16.88 -2.36 7.20
C VAL A 105 15.39 -2.04 7.37
N ALA A 106 14.49 -2.97 7.00
CA ALA A 106 13.06 -2.84 7.23
C ALA A 106 12.70 -2.88 8.73
N GLU A 107 13.42 -3.67 9.53
CA GLU A 107 13.27 -3.68 10.99
C GLU A 107 13.69 -2.36 11.64
N PHE A 108 14.79 -1.75 11.19
CA PHE A 108 15.16 -0.39 11.63
C PHE A 108 14.09 0.65 11.27
N ALA A 109 13.46 0.54 10.09
CA ALA A 109 12.35 1.39 9.73
C ALA A 109 11.16 1.19 10.68
N SER A 110 10.77 -0.05 10.96
CA SER A 110 9.68 -0.36 11.90
C SER A 110 9.95 0.22 13.28
N SER A 111 11.15 -0.02 13.86
CA SER A 111 11.52 0.49 15.18
C SER A 111 11.50 2.02 15.25
N ALA A 112 11.95 2.70 14.19
CA ALA A 112 11.90 4.16 14.14
C ALA A 112 10.46 4.69 14.06
N PHE A 113 9.57 4.00 13.31
CA PHE A 113 8.16 4.38 13.24
C PHE A 113 7.39 4.05 14.53
N GLU A 114 7.75 3.00 15.25
CA GLU A 114 7.21 2.72 16.60
C GLU A 114 7.52 3.85 17.57
N GLN A 115 8.77 4.35 17.58
CA GLN A 115 9.13 5.51 18.39
C GLN A 115 8.39 6.77 17.94
N ALA A 116 8.34 7.02 16.64
CA ALA A 116 7.61 8.15 16.09
C ALA A 116 6.13 8.09 16.45
N HIS A 117 5.50 6.92 16.38
CA HIS A 117 4.08 6.75 16.72
C HIS A 117 3.75 7.11 18.17
N ARG A 118 4.60 6.71 19.12
CA ARG A 118 4.43 7.05 20.55
C ARG A 118 4.41 8.56 20.79
N LEU A 119 5.00 9.34 19.88
CA LEU A 119 5.19 10.79 20.02
C LEU A 119 4.30 11.61 19.06
N LEU A 120 3.86 11.04 17.94
CA LEU A 120 3.12 11.70 16.87
C LEU A 120 1.77 11.05 16.54
N ALA A 121 1.27 10.18 17.38
CA ALA A 121 -0.02 9.51 17.20
C ALA A 121 -0.24 8.95 15.77
N ASP A 122 -1.33 9.33 15.10
CA ASP A 122 -1.81 8.70 13.85
C ASP A 122 -0.87 8.80 12.65
N SER A 123 0.03 9.80 12.63
CA SER A 123 0.83 10.07 11.43
C SER A 123 1.84 8.96 11.10
N ALA A 124 2.39 8.30 12.11
CA ALA A 124 3.41 7.27 11.95
C ALA A 124 2.86 5.86 11.77
N SER A 125 1.62 5.59 12.18
CA SER A 125 1.03 4.24 12.17
C SER A 125 0.97 3.61 10.77
N VAL A 126 0.59 4.37 9.75
CA VAL A 126 0.57 3.89 8.36
C VAL A 126 1.96 3.51 7.87
N TYR A 127 2.96 4.31 8.20
CA TYR A 127 4.34 4.02 7.81
C TYR A 127 4.94 2.84 8.57
N LEU A 128 4.50 2.60 9.80
CA LEU A 128 4.82 1.38 10.54
C LEU A 128 4.28 0.14 9.80
N VAL A 129 3.01 0.17 9.41
CA VAL A 129 2.44 -0.91 8.58
C VAL A 129 3.26 -1.11 7.30
N LEU A 130 3.61 -0.03 6.60
CA LEU A 130 4.39 -0.14 5.36
C LEU A 130 5.79 -0.72 5.59
N ALA A 131 6.43 -0.42 6.72
CA ALA A 131 7.72 -1.02 7.06
C ALA A 131 7.60 -2.53 7.34
N ILE A 132 6.51 -2.95 8.02
CA ILE A 132 6.20 -4.36 8.24
C ILE A 132 5.88 -5.05 6.90
N VAL A 133 5.12 -4.40 6.02
CA VAL A 133 4.83 -4.91 4.67
C VAL A 133 6.11 -5.11 3.87
N GLU A 134 7.04 -4.17 3.95
CA GLU A 134 8.33 -4.27 3.25
C GLU A 134 9.15 -5.45 3.80
N ARG A 135 9.22 -5.61 5.12
CA ARG A 135 9.85 -6.77 5.77
C ARG A 135 9.20 -8.09 5.34
N THR A 136 7.86 -8.15 5.33
CA THR A 136 7.09 -9.30 4.88
C THR A 136 7.40 -9.63 3.42
N THR A 137 7.50 -8.63 2.56
CA THR A 137 7.85 -8.81 1.15
C THR A 137 9.23 -9.44 0.97
N LEU A 138 10.24 -8.93 1.69
CA LEU A 138 11.59 -9.52 1.70
C LEU A 138 11.60 -10.96 2.20
N ARG A 139 10.71 -11.30 3.15
CA ARG A 139 10.53 -12.69 3.58
C ARG A 139 9.86 -13.56 2.50
N ILE A 140 8.86 -13.01 1.78
CA ILE A 140 8.21 -13.71 0.65
C ILE A 140 9.24 -14.05 -0.43
N GLU A 141 10.16 -13.18 -0.76
CA GLU A 141 11.25 -13.45 -1.71
C GLU A 141 12.09 -14.65 -1.29
N ARG A 142 12.39 -14.78 -0.01
CA ARG A 142 13.17 -15.91 0.50
C ARG A 142 12.37 -17.20 0.61
N LEU A 143 11.17 -17.14 1.18
CA LEU A 143 10.42 -18.28 1.69
C LEU A 143 9.18 -18.62 0.85
N GLY A 144 8.82 -17.77 -0.14
CA GLY A 144 7.56 -17.84 -0.85
C GLY A 144 6.41 -17.26 -0.04
N TRP A 145 5.22 -17.20 -0.65
CA TRP A 145 4.03 -16.58 -0.02
C TRP A 145 3.73 -17.17 1.35
N ALA A 146 3.52 -18.48 1.44
CA ALA A 146 3.10 -19.13 2.69
C ALA A 146 4.10 -18.99 3.83
N GLY A 147 5.41 -19.03 3.54
CA GLY A 147 6.46 -18.91 4.55
C GLY A 147 6.85 -17.47 4.88
N GLY A 148 6.51 -16.52 4.01
CA GLY A 148 6.86 -15.12 4.15
C GLY A 148 5.87 -14.31 4.98
N ILE A 149 4.59 -14.72 5.02
CA ILE A 149 3.55 -14.01 5.77
C ILE A 149 3.86 -14.03 7.27
N GLU A 150 3.79 -12.86 7.88
CA GLU A 150 3.93 -12.73 9.32
C GLU A 150 2.64 -13.14 10.03
N PRO A 151 2.76 -13.73 11.25
CA PRO A 151 1.60 -14.02 12.06
C PRO A 151 0.89 -12.72 12.47
N PRO A 152 -0.40 -12.77 12.83
CA PRO A 152 -1.11 -11.63 13.38
C PRO A 152 -0.41 -11.05 14.60
N VAL A 153 -0.44 -9.73 14.72
CA VAL A 153 0.13 -8.97 15.84
C VAL A 153 -0.98 -8.41 16.72
N ALA A 154 -0.65 -8.14 17.98
CA ALA A 154 -1.61 -7.52 18.88
C ALA A 154 -1.96 -6.09 18.43
N PRO A 155 -3.19 -5.61 18.65
CA PRO A 155 -3.60 -4.24 18.27
C PRO A 155 -2.73 -3.15 18.88
N GLU A 156 -2.16 -3.41 20.05
CA GLU A 156 -1.25 -2.50 20.75
C GLU A 156 0.10 -2.37 20.05
N GLU A 157 0.52 -3.40 19.31
CA GLU A 157 1.77 -3.43 18.56
C GLU A 157 1.60 -2.76 17.17
N LEU A 158 0.37 -2.75 16.65
CA LEU A 158 0.05 -2.15 15.37
C LEU A 158 -1.16 -1.21 15.51
N PRO A 159 -0.97 0.01 16.02
CA PRO A 159 -2.04 0.98 16.23
C PRO A 159 -2.53 1.58 14.91
N LEU A 160 -3.17 0.75 14.10
CA LEU A 160 -3.76 1.18 12.83
C LEU A 160 -4.98 2.08 13.10
N PRO A 161 -5.09 3.27 12.46
CA PRO A 161 -6.28 4.10 12.56
C PRO A 161 -7.56 3.30 12.25
N PRO A 162 -8.61 3.40 13.09
CA PRO A 162 -9.82 2.58 12.92
C PRO A 162 -10.47 2.69 11.54
N VAL A 163 -10.39 3.88 10.90
CA VAL A 163 -10.92 4.09 9.55
C VAL A 163 -10.13 3.31 8.48
N LEU A 164 -8.83 3.13 8.67
CA LEU A 164 -8.00 2.32 7.77
C LEU A 164 -8.23 0.83 8.00
N ASN A 165 -8.39 0.39 9.25
CA ASN A 165 -8.74 -0.99 9.55
C ASN A 165 -10.10 -1.36 8.93
N GLU A 166 -11.11 -0.48 9.06
CA GLU A 166 -12.42 -0.67 8.41
C GLU A 166 -12.31 -0.74 6.89
N LEU A 167 -11.53 0.16 6.27
CA LEU A 167 -11.28 0.12 4.82
C LEU A 167 -10.63 -1.21 4.41
N GLY A 168 -9.59 -1.64 5.12
CA GLY A 168 -8.88 -2.89 4.82
C GLY A 168 -9.79 -4.11 4.87
N ARG A 169 -10.60 -4.23 5.94
CA ARG A 169 -11.61 -5.29 6.07
C ARG A 169 -12.65 -5.24 4.95
N ASN A 170 -13.12 -4.05 4.58
CA ASN A 170 -14.09 -3.88 3.50
C ASN A 170 -13.50 -4.24 2.13
N LEU A 171 -12.25 -3.87 1.86
CA LEU A 171 -11.55 -4.24 0.62
C LEU A 171 -11.34 -5.75 0.54
N MET A 172 -10.82 -6.38 1.60
CA MET A 172 -10.66 -7.84 1.66
C MET A 172 -12.00 -8.57 1.60
N GLY A 173 -13.02 -8.08 2.32
CA GLY A 173 -14.38 -8.64 2.30
C GLY A 173 -15.11 -8.47 0.98
N SER A 174 -14.65 -7.54 0.12
CA SER A 174 -15.20 -7.37 -1.23
C SER A 174 -14.62 -8.35 -2.25
N CYS A 175 -13.46 -8.95 -1.97
CA CYS A 175 -12.87 -9.95 -2.84
C CYS A 175 -13.39 -11.36 -2.44
N PRO A 176 -13.83 -12.21 -3.37
CA PRO A 176 -14.30 -13.57 -3.08
C PRO A 176 -13.21 -14.43 -2.44
N ARG A 177 -13.61 -15.53 -1.79
CA ARG A 177 -12.68 -16.43 -1.08
C ARG A 177 -11.63 -17.04 -2.00
N GLY A 178 -10.43 -17.22 -1.45
CA GLY A 178 -9.27 -17.78 -2.18
C GLY A 178 -8.75 -16.90 -3.30
N GLY A 179 -9.19 -15.63 -3.36
CA GLY A 179 -8.82 -14.69 -4.41
C GLY A 179 -7.42 -14.11 -4.31
N VAL A 180 -7.04 -13.42 -5.38
CA VAL A 180 -5.85 -12.55 -5.43
C VAL A 180 -6.32 -11.11 -5.34
N LEU A 181 -5.88 -10.37 -4.33
CA LEU A 181 -6.21 -8.96 -4.16
C LEU A 181 -5.00 -8.10 -4.50
N VAL A 182 -5.11 -7.33 -5.58
CA VAL A 182 -4.08 -6.41 -6.06
C VAL A 182 -4.34 -5.02 -5.49
N THR A 183 -3.40 -4.47 -4.71
CA THR A 183 -3.53 -3.15 -4.09
C THR A 183 -2.79 -2.08 -4.88
N GLY A 184 -3.40 -0.92 -5.11
CA GLY A 184 -2.82 0.15 -5.92
C GLY A 184 -2.11 1.23 -5.10
N SER A 185 -2.85 1.96 -4.27
CA SER A 185 -2.31 3.08 -3.50
C SER A 185 -1.63 2.65 -2.20
N LEU A 186 -0.83 3.56 -1.64
CA LEU A 186 -0.23 3.41 -0.32
C LEU A 186 -1.30 3.20 0.76
N VAL A 187 -2.41 3.95 0.69
CA VAL A 187 -3.51 3.88 1.65
C VAL A 187 -4.20 2.52 1.59
N GLU A 188 -4.50 2.01 0.39
CA GLU A 188 -5.09 0.69 0.20
C GLU A 188 -4.14 -0.42 0.66
N THR A 189 -2.85 -0.31 0.33
CA THR A 189 -1.83 -1.26 0.77
C THR A 189 -1.73 -1.28 2.30
N ALA A 190 -1.63 -0.11 2.95
CA ALA A 190 -1.57 -0.03 4.39
C ALA A 190 -2.85 -0.53 5.07
N ALA A 191 -4.02 -0.20 4.51
CA ALA A 191 -5.31 -0.64 5.04
C ALA A 191 -5.45 -2.18 4.96
N VAL A 192 -5.21 -2.77 3.79
CA VAL A 192 -5.35 -4.21 3.55
C VAL A 192 -4.33 -5.01 4.37
N TRP A 193 -3.06 -4.63 4.32
CA TRP A 193 -2.03 -5.33 5.07
C TRP A 193 -2.16 -5.10 6.59
N GLY A 194 -2.53 -3.87 7.01
CA GLY A 194 -2.77 -3.58 8.41
C GLY A 194 -3.92 -4.40 8.98
N ALA A 195 -5.05 -4.48 8.28
CA ALA A 195 -6.18 -5.31 8.68
C ALA A 195 -5.78 -6.81 8.69
N ARG A 196 -5.00 -7.28 7.72
CA ARG A 196 -4.48 -8.66 7.68
C ARG A 196 -3.57 -8.98 8.86
N LEU A 197 -2.70 -8.05 9.26
CA LEU A 197 -1.80 -8.22 10.39
C LEU A 197 -2.51 -8.19 11.74
N LEU A 198 -3.64 -7.48 11.84
CA LEU A 198 -4.45 -7.43 13.06
C LEU A 198 -5.41 -8.61 13.18
N ASP A 199 -6.00 -9.02 12.06
CA ASP A 199 -7.04 -10.04 12.01
C ASP A 199 -6.74 -11.05 10.91
N ASP A 200 -6.61 -12.32 11.24
CA ASP A 200 -6.40 -13.39 10.24
C ASP A 200 -7.68 -13.81 9.51
N GLU A 201 -8.72 -12.96 9.52
CA GLU A 201 -10.04 -13.28 8.96
C GLU A 201 -10.04 -13.66 7.49
N ARG A 202 -9.06 -13.17 6.71
CA ARG A 202 -8.94 -13.40 5.27
C ARG A 202 -7.57 -13.97 4.90
N SER A 203 -7.10 -14.96 5.67
CA SER A 203 -5.86 -15.70 5.40
C SER A 203 -5.88 -16.44 4.06
N ASP A 204 -7.08 -16.66 3.50
CA ASP A 204 -7.31 -17.25 2.19
C ASP A 204 -6.88 -16.35 1.01
N LEU A 205 -6.78 -15.03 1.20
CA LEU A 205 -6.41 -14.10 0.13
C LEU A 205 -4.89 -14.04 -0.09
N ILE A 206 -4.51 -13.95 -1.35
CA ILE A 206 -3.14 -13.61 -1.76
C ILE A 206 -3.09 -12.11 -2.05
N LEU A 207 -2.30 -11.36 -1.27
CA LEU A 207 -2.14 -9.92 -1.44
C LEU A 207 -0.96 -9.63 -2.36
N LEU A 208 -1.20 -8.90 -3.45
CA LEU A 208 -0.20 -8.66 -4.48
C LEU A 208 0.06 -7.15 -4.63
N ARG A 209 1.34 -6.79 -4.65
CA ARG A 209 1.83 -5.45 -4.93
C ARG A 209 2.31 -5.36 -6.39
N PRO A 210 1.60 -4.62 -7.25
CA PRO A 210 1.91 -4.56 -8.68
C PRO A 210 3.25 -3.85 -8.97
N ASP A 211 3.63 -2.87 -8.14
CA ASP A 211 4.91 -2.18 -8.23
C ASP A 211 6.08 -3.16 -8.08
N LEU A 212 6.09 -3.98 -7.04
CA LEU A 212 7.14 -4.98 -6.82
C LEU A 212 7.09 -6.09 -7.87
N TYR A 213 5.90 -6.54 -8.26
CA TYR A 213 5.77 -7.55 -9.30
C TYR A 213 6.39 -7.09 -10.62
N ALA A 214 6.32 -5.81 -10.94
CA ALA A 214 6.91 -5.25 -12.15
C ALA A 214 8.45 -5.16 -12.09
N PHE A 215 9.01 -4.78 -10.94
CA PHE A 215 10.42 -4.42 -10.84
C PHE A 215 11.30 -5.49 -10.20
N ASP A 216 10.76 -6.31 -9.30
CA ASP A 216 11.50 -7.31 -8.56
C ASP A 216 11.26 -8.71 -9.11
N SER A 217 12.28 -9.31 -9.71
CA SER A 217 12.18 -10.63 -10.35
C SER A 217 12.01 -11.77 -9.34
N LEU A 218 12.56 -11.65 -8.12
CA LEU A 218 12.42 -12.66 -7.08
C LEU A 218 10.99 -12.63 -6.52
N TYR A 219 10.50 -11.44 -6.16
CA TYR A 219 9.12 -11.27 -5.73
C TYR A 219 8.15 -11.76 -6.81
N ARG A 220 8.36 -11.36 -8.07
CA ARG A 220 7.55 -11.82 -9.21
C ARG A 220 7.49 -13.34 -9.29
N GLY A 221 8.63 -14.00 -9.28
CA GLY A 221 8.69 -15.47 -9.39
C GLY A 221 7.95 -16.18 -8.25
N ARG A 222 8.09 -15.68 -7.01
CA ARG A 222 7.39 -16.22 -5.84
C ARG A 222 5.88 -15.99 -5.89
N MET A 223 5.48 -14.77 -6.26
CA MET A 223 4.06 -14.41 -6.35
C MET A 223 3.38 -15.08 -7.54
N ALA A 224 4.02 -15.15 -8.70
CA ALA A 224 3.51 -15.89 -9.85
C ALA A 224 3.23 -17.37 -9.47
N THR A 225 4.18 -18.03 -8.81
CA THR A 225 3.99 -19.39 -8.30
C THR A 225 2.80 -19.47 -7.35
N ALA A 226 2.66 -18.53 -6.40
CA ALA A 226 1.58 -18.51 -5.41
C ALA A 226 0.20 -18.38 -6.06
N ILE A 227 0.08 -17.56 -7.12
CA ILE A 227 -1.18 -17.37 -7.84
C ILE A 227 -1.42 -18.43 -8.94
N GLY A 228 -0.45 -19.30 -9.19
CA GLY A 228 -0.54 -20.38 -10.17
C GLY A 228 -0.27 -19.97 -11.61
N ALA A 229 0.57 -18.94 -11.80
CA ALA A 229 1.04 -18.42 -13.07
C ALA A 229 2.51 -18.85 -13.33
N ASP A 230 3.00 -18.65 -14.55
CA ASP A 230 4.41 -18.83 -14.90
C ASP A 230 5.27 -17.79 -14.16
N SER A 231 6.42 -18.23 -13.64
CA SER A 231 7.32 -17.39 -12.83
C SER A 231 7.92 -16.21 -13.59
N SER A 232 7.96 -16.29 -14.91
CA SER A 232 8.44 -15.23 -15.80
C SER A 232 7.33 -14.33 -16.36
N ALA A 233 6.06 -14.66 -16.09
CA ALA A 233 4.92 -13.93 -16.63
C ALA A 233 4.90 -12.49 -16.15
N GLU A 234 4.65 -11.55 -17.05
CA GLU A 234 4.30 -10.18 -16.72
C GLU A 234 2.94 -10.14 -15.99
N LEU A 235 2.71 -9.10 -15.17
CA LEU A 235 1.53 -9.02 -14.32
C LEU A 235 0.20 -9.25 -15.06
N PRO A 236 -0.07 -8.66 -16.24
CA PRO A 236 -1.32 -8.91 -16.96
C PRO A 236 -1.53 -10.39 -17.30
N ALA A 237 -0.50 -11.04 -17.82
CA ALA A 237 -0.56 -12.46 -18.18
C ALA A 237 -0.72 -13.35 -16.94
N ALA A 238 -0.03 -13.02 -15.85
CA ALA A 238 -0.14 -13.74 -14.59
C ALA A 238 -1.56 -13.64 -13.99
N LEU A 239 -2.20 -12.46 -14.05
CA LEU A 239 -3.59 -12.29 -13.59
C LEU A 239 -4.58 -13.07 -14.46
N VAL A 240 -4.37 -13.13 -15.78
CA VAL A 240 -5.18 -13.96 -16.69
C VAL A 240 -5.04 -15.44 -16.31
N ALA A 241 -3.83 -15.94 -16.10
CA ALA A 241 -3.60 -17.31 -15.68
C ALA A 241 -4.22 -17.62 -14.32
N ALA A 242 -4.11 -16.70 -13.36
CA ALA A 242 -4.72 -16.83 -12.04
C ALA A 242 -6.25 -16.88 -12.12
N SER A 243 -6.88 -16.04 -12.97
CA SER A 243 -8.33 -15.92 -13.11
C SER A 243 -9.03 -17.20 -13.57
N ALA A 244 -8.31 -18.08 -14.24
CA ALA A 244 -8.83 -19.40 -14.63
C ALA A 244 -9.01 -20.35 -13.42
N LYS A 245 -8.38 -20.08 -12.30
CA LYS A 245 -8.36 -20.96 -11.12
C LYS A 245 -8.99 -20.33 -9.88
N ARG A 246 -9.00 -19.00 -9.79
CA ARG A 246 -9.46 -18.25 -8.62
C ARG A 246 -9.91 -16.84 -8.98
N PRO A 247 -10.70 -16.17 -8.12
CA PRO A 247 -11.02 -14.76 -8.32
C PRO A 247 -9.76 -13.89 -8.32
N VAL A 248 -9.77 -12.86 -9.16
CA VAL A 248 -8.77 -11.79 -9.17
C VAL A 248 -9.49 -10.48 -8.91
N CYS A 249 -9.01 -9.72 -7.94
CA CYS A 249 -9.62 -8.49 -7.49
C CYS A 249 -8.63 -7.33 -7.58
N LEU A 250 -9.08 -6.18 -8.10
CA LEU A 250 -8.32 -4.94 -8.12
C LEU A 250 -8.96 -3.95 -7.15
N THR A 251 -8.15 -3.33 -6.29
CA THR A 251 -8.63 -2.21 -5.47
C THR A 251 -8.90 -0.97 -6.32
N PRO A 252 -9.67 0.02 -5.84
CA PRO A 252 -10.13 1.15 -6.66
C PRO A 252 -9.03 1.96 -7.34
N THR A 253 -7.85 2.07 -6.74
CA THR A 253 -6.75 2.87 -7.32
C THR A 253 -5.89 2.09 -8.31
N VAL A 254 -6.09 0.77 -8.44
CA VAL A 254 -5.43 -0.01 -9.50
C VAL A 254 -6.10 0.33 -10.82
N ASP A 255 -5.33 0.84 -11.77
CA ASP A 255 -5.83 1.06 -13.10
C ASP A 255 -6.17 -0.28 -13.77
N SER A 256 -7.37 -0.36 -14.32
CA SER A 256 -7.87 -1.52 -15.08
C SER A 256 -7.08 -1.77 -16.40
N ILE A 257 -6.08 -0.96 -16.65
CA ILE A 257 -5.09 -1.11 -17.74
C ILE A 257 -4.49 -2.51 -17.78
N THR A 258 -4.64 -3.22 -16.69
CA THR A 258 -3.87 -4.43 -16.49
C THR A 258 -4.31 -5.54 -17.41
N THR A 259 -5.56 -5.65 -17.86
CA THR A 259 -5.87 -6.60 -18.92
C THR A 259 -7.20 -6.32 -19.59
N THR A 260 -7.17 -6.01 -20.87
CA THR A 260 -8.35 -6.10 -21.76
C THR A 260 -8.80 -7.55 -21.98
N ALA A 261 -8.01 -8.54 -21.55
CA ALA A 261 -8.31 -9.95 -21.68
C ALA A 261 -9.24 -10.50 -20.58
N LEU A 262 -9.49 -9.72 -19.51
CA LEU A 262 -10.39 -10.10 -18.42
C LEU A 262 -11.66 -9.26 -18.45
N SER A 263 -12.81 -9.92 -18.27
CA SER A 263 -14.08 -9.23 -18.01
C SER A 263 -14.15 -8.83 -16.53
N TRP A 264 -13.98 -7.54 -16.27
CA TRP A 264 -14.04 -6.98 -14.94
C TRP A 264 -15.47 -6.60 -14.55
N HIS A 265 -15.88 -7.02 -13.37
CA HIS A 265 -17.19 -6.70 -12.81
C HIS A 265 -17.00 -5.95 -11.48
N PRO A 266 -17.70 -4.83 -11.27
CA PRO A 266 -17.66 -4.15 -9.98
C PRO A 266 -18.32 -5.04 -8.91
N LEU A 267 -17.58 -5.35 -7.85
CA LEU A 267 -18.04 -6.12 -6.71
C LEU A 267 -17.73 -5.34 -5.42
N ARG A 268 -18.70 -4.60 -4.92
CA ARG A 268 -18.53 -3.66 -3.82
C ARG A 268 -17.38 -2.68 -4.05
N LEU A 269 -16.31 -2.75 -3.25
CA LEU A 269 -15.17 -1.84 -3.38
C LEU A 269 -14.14 -2.26 -4.43
N VAL A 270 -14.23 -3.46 -5.01
CA VAL A 270 -13.21 -3.96 -5.94
C VAL A 270 -13.78 -4.18 -7.35
N LEU A 271 -12.90 -4.26 -8.32
CA LEU A 271 -13.21 -4.89 -9.60
C LEU A 271 -12.77 -6.34 -9.53
N ALA A 272 -13.68 -7.27 -9.80
CA ALA A 272 -13.41 -8.70 -9.75
C ALA A 272 -13.51 -9.34 -11.15
N ALA A 273 -12.67 -10.33 -11.40
CA ALA A 273 -12.69 -11.15 -12.60
C ALA A 273 -12.35 -12.61 -12.27
N GLY A 274 -12.61 -13.53 -13.20
CA GLY A 274 -12.27 -14.95 -13.07
C GLY A 274 -13.36 -15.78 -12.42
N THR A 275 -12.97 -16.93 -11.86
CA THR A 275 -13.91 -17.92 -11.31
C THR A 275 -14.44 -17.45 -9.96
N ILE A 276 -15.71 -17.05 -9.94
CA ILE A 276 -16.43 -16.71 -8.70
C ILE A 276 -17.41 -17.85 -8.43
N ALA A 277 -17.39 -18.40 -7.23
CA ALA A 277 -18.32 -19.45 -6.84
C ALA A 277 -19.77 -18.93 -6.91
N ASN A 278 -20.66 -19.67 -7.57
CA ASN A 278 -22.05 -19.32 -7.66
C ASN A 278 -22.68 -19.29 -6.27
N GLY A 279 -23.30 -18.16 -5.92
CA GLY A 279 -23.93 -17.95 -4.62
C GLY A 279 -23.02 -17.44 -3.51
N GLU A 280 -21.76 -17.17 -3.78
CA GLU A 280 -20.89 -16.51 -2.82
C GLU A 280 -21.35 -15.06 -2.61
N VAL A 281 -21.79 -14.77 -1.39
CA VAL A 281 -22.18 -13.43 -0.97
C VAL A 281 -20.98 -12.80 -0.24
N PRO A 282 -20.48 -11.66 -0.69
CA PRO A 282 -19.42 -10.96 0.03
C PRO A 282 -19.82 -10.63 1.47
N ALA A 283 -18.85 -10.62 2.39
CA ALA A 283 -19.09 -10.30 3.79
C ALA A 283 -19.77 -8.92 3.95
N PRO A 284 -20.60 -8.69 4.98
CA PRO A 284 -21.22 -7.39 5.21
C PRO A 284 -20.17 -6.29 5.31
N MET A 285 -20.44 -5.14 4.67
CA MET A 285 -19.54 -3.99 4.69
C MET A 285 -19.94 -3.05 5.82
N SER A 286 -18.96 -2.64 6.64
CA SER A 286 -19.11 -1.60 7.67
C SER A 286 -18.58 -0.28 7.16
N VAL A 287 -19.29 0.82 7.41
CA VAL A 287 -18.85 2.20 7.13
C VAL A 287 -18.96 3.08 8.37
N HIS A 288 -18.96 2.47 9.54
CA HIS A 288 -19.18 3.15 10.81
C HIS A 288 -18.02 4.09 11.16
N GLN A 289 -16.79 3.66 10.97
CA GLN A 289 -15.63 4.49 11.25
C GLN A 289 -15.51 5.62 10.21
N LEU A 290 -15.80 5.32 8.94
CA LEU A 290 -15.83 6.33 7.88
C LEU A 290 -16.85 7.44 8.19
N ALA A 291 -18.06 7.08 8.63
CA ALA A 291 -19.09 8.06 9.01
C ALA A 291 -18.65 8.92 10.21
N ARG A 292 -18.00 8.32 11.21
CA ARG A 292 -17.50 9.05 12.39
C ARG A 292 -16.38 10.03 12.06
N THR A 293 -15.57 9.79 11.05
CA THR A 293 -14.47 10.68 10.66
C THR A 293 -14.95 12.01 10.09
N GLY A 294 -16.20 12.09 9.65
CA GLY A 294 -16.85 13.35 9.31
C GLY A 294 -17.02 14.30 10.52
N LEU A 295 -16.98 13.75 11.74
CA LEU A 295 -17.17 14.49 13.00
C LEU A 295 -15.83 14.76 13.71
N ALA A 296 -14.84 13.90 13.58
CA ALA A 296 -13.52 14.03 14.20
C ALA A 296 -12.46 13.44 13.25
N GLY A 297 -11.92 14.30 12.38
CA GLY A 297 -11.07 13.86 11.29
C GLY A 297 -9.73 13.28 11.72
N SER A 298 -9.44 12.03 11.34
CA SER A 298 -8.09 11.49 11.23
C SER A 298 -7.42 12.10 9.99
N VAL A 299 -6.09 12.22 10.01
CA VAL A 299 -5.30 12.67 8.84
C VAL A 299 -5.49 11.76 7.61
N TRP A 300 -5.99 10.55 7.81
CA TRP A 300 -6.24 9.56 6.76
C TRP A 300 -7.67 9.53 6.25
N SER A 301 -8.58 10.28 6.89
CA SER A 301 -10.02 10.25 6.57
C SER A 301 -10.33 10.69 5.14
N GLU A 302 -9.64 11.71 4.65
CA GLU A 302 -9.79 12.22 3.29
C GLU A 302 -9.34 11.16 2.28
N ALA A 303 -8.15 10.60 2.46
CA ALA A 303 -7.61 9.59 1.57
C ALA A 303 -8.47 8.30 1.55
N VAL A 304 -9.05 7.92 2.69
CA VAL A 304 -10.00 6.80 2.77
C VAL A 304 -11.29 7.13 2.02
N ARG A 305 -11.85 8.34 2.19
CA ARG A 305 -13.04 8.77 1.45
C ARG A 305 -12.83 8.74 -0.05
N ASP A 306 -11.66 9.17 -0.53
CA ASP A 306 -11.31 9.13 -1.95
C ASP A 306 -11.35 7.71 -2.52
N VAL A 307 -10.91 6.70 -1.75
CA VAL A 307 -10.99 5.29 -2.15
C VAL A 307 -12.43 4.84 -2.29
N TYR A 308 -13.31 5.15 -1.31
CA TYR A 308 -14.73 4.81 -1.39
C TYR A 308 -15.43 5.54 -2.53
N GLU A 309 -15.12 6.81 -2.75
CA GLU A 309 -15.68 7.60 -3.85
C GLU A 309 -15.28 7.01 -5.21
N LEU A 310 -14.00 6.64 -5.37
CA LEU A 310 -13.53 6.03 -6.61
C LEU A 310 -14.21 4.68 -6.88
N ALA A 311 -14.41 3.85 -5.85
CA ALA A 311 -15.17 2.61 -5.96
C ALA A 311 -16.64 2.87 -6.33
N ALA A 312 -17.28 3.81 -5.69
CA ALA A 312 -18.69 4.15 -5.93
C ALA A 312 -18.92 4.70 -7.34
N ARG A 313 -17.97 5.47 -7.90
CA ARG A 313 -18.03 5.93 -9.30
C ARG A 313 -18.00 4.78 -10.30
N ARG A 314 -17.49 3.61 -9.95
CA ARG A 314 -17.41 2.42 -10.79
C ARG A 314 -18.54 1.42 -10.54
N ASN A 315 -19.23 1.55 -9.42
CA ASN A 315 -20.24 0.60 -8.95
C ASN A 315 -21.51 1.33 -8.53
N ARG A 316 -22.53 1.30 -9.41
CA ARG A 316 -23.82 1.93 -9.17
C ARG A 316 -24.49 1.42 -7.89
N THR A 317 -24.54 0.10 -7.70
CA THR A 317 -25.16 -0.50 -6.53
C THR A 317 -24.47 -0.06 -5.23
N LEU A 318 -23.15 0.01 -5.24
CA LEU A 318 -22.38 0.52 -4.10
C LEU A 318 -22.71 2.00 -3.87
N CYS A 319 -22.70 2.83 -4.91
CA CYS A 319 -23.04 4.24 -4.83
C CYS A 319 -24.41 4.44 -4.17
N GLU A 320 -25.44 3.79 -4.71
CA GLU A 320 -26.81 3.88 -4.19
C GLU A 320 -26.89 3.40 -2.73
N SER A 321 -26.20 2.30 -2.37
CA SER A 321 -26.22 1.75 -1.01
C SER A 321 -25.47 2.60 0.01
N LEU A 322 -24.37 3.27 -0.36
CA LEU A 322 -23.60 4.14 0.52
C LEU A 322 -24.32 5.47 0.81
N PHE A 323 -24.94 6.06 -0.22
CA PHE A 323 -25.55 7.39 -0.11
C PHE A 323 -26.99 7.37 0.39
N ASN A 324 -27.69 6.24 0.26
CA ASN A 324 -29.06 6.07 0.78
C ASN A 324 -29.10 5.62 2.24
N ARG A 325 -27.98 5.46 2.93
CA ARG A 325 -27.97 5.09 4.35
C ARG A 325 -28.19 6.29 5.26
N PRO A 326 -28.97 6.15 6.34
CA PRO A 326 -29.18 7.23 7.31
C PRO A 326 -27.92 7.70 8.03
N ASP A 327 -26.93 6.82 8.14
CA ASP A 327 -25.62 7.03 8.78
C ASP A 327 -24.55 7.59 7.82
N ALA A 328 -24.90 7.79 6.56
CA ALA A 328 -23.98 8.32 5.53
C ALA A 328 -23.67 9.84 5.65
N HIS A 329 -24.09 10.48 6.74
CA HIS A 329 -23.97 11.94 6.94
C HIS A 329 -22.52 12.50 6.96
N GLY A 330 -21.52 11.71 6.78
CA GLY A 330 -20.11 12.16 6.66
C GLY A 330 -19.46 11.78 5.34
N LEU A 331 -20.17 11.07 4.45
CA LEU A 331 -19.62 10.71 3.15
C LEU A 331 -19.67 11.89 2.19
N PRO A 332 -18.67 12.07 1.33
CA PRO A 332 -18.71 13.11 0.31
C PRO A 332 -19.94 12.93 -0.57
N ALA A 333 -20.66 13.99 -0.83
CA ALA A 333 -21.79 13.99 -1.75
C ALA A 333 -21.25 13.69 -3.16
N ILE A 334 -21.39 12.45 -3.62
CA ILE A 334 -21.24 12.16 -5.05
C ILE A 334 -22.46 12.78 -5.73
N SER A 335 -22.22 13.72 -6.60
CA SER A 335 -23.28 14.51 -7.26
C SER A 335 -24.21 13.67 -8.12
N ALA A 336 -23.81 12.49 -8.57
CA ALA A 336 -24.65 11.49 -9.22
C ALA A 336 -24.00 10.10 -9.21
N CYS A 337 -24.76 9.06 -8.87
CA CYS A 337 -24.33 7.69 -9.08
C CYS A 337 -24.27 7.36 -10.59
N PRO A 338 -23.33 6.53 -11.04
CA PRO A 338 -23.23 6.12 -12.44
C PRO A 338 -24.55 5.48 -12.92
N ARG A 339 -24.97 5.79 -14.14
CA ARG A 339 -26.19 5.25 -14.76
C ARG A 339 -25.98 3.83 -15.28
#